data_a059814e8d605a21d2f2909fb004d804
#
_entry.id   a059814e8d605a21d2f2909fb004d804
#
_cell.length_a   1.000
_cell.length_b   1.000
_cell.length_c   1.000
_cell.angle_alpha   90.00
_cell.angle_beta   90.00
_cell.angle_gamma   90.00
#
_symmetry.space_group_name_H-M   'P 1'
#
loop_
_entity.id
_entity.type
_entity.pdbx_description
1 polymer ?
#
loop_
_entity_poly.entity_id
_entity_poly.type
_entity_poly.pdbx_seq_one_letter_code
_entity_poly.pdbx_strand_id
1 'polypeptide(L)'
;AQKQKDKEEAVWQKVPANLEFCKQHVVAIRIDMATEEGKAFAPKLVMNMYPTYAFFMPNGDILGTVSPFLLPKNPELFLERGKKAWEQAEVKRNNKRSIVFEEMGLKEALEKAKKENKLVFIDAYTAWCQPCVMMGKNVFTLDKVADFYNEHFINLKIDFGKEKELAEKYAVRGYPAFLFLNGNGKLVHLAGGYTEADAFIGYGEEALKKAEGIAFFKGTWQEVLEQAKKENKLIFMDCYTSWCGPCKMLAKEVFTDPDVAAFFNEKFVNAKVDMEKGEGPALKKQYGVNAFPTLLFLNGDGELQHCIVGGMPAEELLKQAGLALDGQGVASLEKAYKAGNREPEFIETYMSALDLANRGEVTEKVCLDYFATLDKAKLSERKYWDLFAKYVEDVDSDVFAYVYEHRNELAQVIGEKEVKNKIRVVYIIGANRFVTGQGEEATFDKKGFNRYCKRLKKTDVEGVEDIISDARMNNAEKLGDWETYVDLGDVKLKSGSVGDVILYNWGLRVNRLCKDQTLRLRVAKWMDD
;
A
#
# COMPACT_ATOMS: atom_id res chain seq x y z
N ALA A 1 23.23 17.48 -64.63
CA ALA A 1 24.32 17.11 -63.70
C ALA A 1 25.31 18.23 -63.47
N GLN A 2 25.85 18.92 -64.53
CA GLN A 2 26.87 19.97 -64.36
C GLN A 2 26.33 21.22 -63.62
N LYS A 3 25.14 21.75 -63.96
CA LYS A 3 24.49 22.85 -63.24
C LYS A 3 24.19 22.59 -61.75
N GLN A 4 24.08 21.31 -61.36
CA GLN A 4 23.88 20.91 -59.99
C GLN A 4 25.21 20.86 -59.23
N LYS A 5 26.29 20.37 -59.88
CA LYS A 5 27.67 20.45 -59.37
C LYS A 5 28.09 21.88 -59.05
N ASP A 6 27.84 22.79 -59.98
CA ASP A 6 28.22 24.21 -59.84
C ASP A 6 27.43 24.90 -58.68
N LYS A 7 26.21 24.46 -58.43
CA LYS A 7 25.42 24.95 -57.27
C LYS A 7 25.92 24.38 -55.94
N GLU A 8 26.35 23.16 -55.91
CA GLU A 8 26.90 22.52 -54.70
C GLU A 8 28.26 23.09 -54.32
N GLU A 9 29.15 23.27 -55.29
CA GLU A 9 30.44 23.96 -55.06
C GLU A 9 30.26 25.39 -54.54
N ALA A 10 29.26 26.10 -55.03
CA ALA A 10 28.95 27.44 -54.53
C ALA A 10 28.53 27.51 -53.06
N VAL A 11 27.91 26.46 -52.50
CA VAL A 11 27.56 26.39 -51.07
C VAL A 11 28.81 26.20 -50.20
N TRP A 12 29.74 25.32 -50.64
CA TRP A 12 30.98 25.07 -49.89
C TRP A 12 31.93 26.29 -49.95
N GLN A 13 32.01 26.97 -51.08
CA GLN A 13 32.86 28.15 -51.26
C GLN A 13 32.32 29.39 -50.55
N LYS A 14 31.01 29.50 -50.35
CA LYS A 14 30.38 30.67 -49.70
C LYS A 14 30.54 30.68 -48.17
N VAL A 15 30.88 29.54 -47.55
CA VAL A 15 31.10 29.44 -46.08
C VAL A 15 32.42 28.73 -45.84
N PRO A 16 33.56 29.44 -45.85
CA PRO A 16 34.89 28.86 -45.64
C PRO A 16 34.97 28.00 -44.36
N ALA A 17 34.20 28.39 -43.32
CA ALA A 17 34.14 27.62 -42.06
C ALA A 17 33.59 26.22 -42.23
N ASN A 18 32.69 25.95 -43.19
CA ASN A 18 32.21 24.60 -43.51
C ASN A 18 33.32 23.72 -44.03
N LEU A 19 34.15 24.26 -44.91
CA LEU A 19 35.28 23.52 -45.51
C LEU A 19 36.35 23.20 -44.46
N GLU A 20 36.67 24.18 -43.62
CA GLU A 20 37.65 24.00 -42.54
C GLU A 20 37.19 22.96 -41.51
N PHE A 21 35.93 23.02 -41.09
CA PHE A 21 35.33 22.01 -40.21
C PHE A 21 35.42 20.60 -40.80
N CYS A 22 35.05 20.46 -42.08
CA CYS A 22 35.14 19.16 -42.75
C CYS A 22 36.56 18.62 -42.84
N LYS A 23 37.56 19.46 -43.16
CA LYS A 23 38.97 19.05 -43.21
C LYS A 23 39.50 18.55 -41.87
N GLN A 24 39.04 19.15 -40.77
CA GLN A 24 39.54 18.84 -39.43
C GLN A 24 38.79 17.65 -38.77
N HIS A 25 37.51 17.48 -39.08
CA HIS A 25 36.65 16.61 -38.29
C HIS A 25 35.90 15.52 -39.08
N VAL A 26 35.87 15.61 -40.43
CA VAL A 26 35.00 14.72 -41.25
C VAL A 26 35.74 14.14 -42.42
N VAL A 27 35.59 12.83 -42.65
CA VAL A 27 35.93 12.22 -43.92
C VAL A 27 34.74 12.37 -44.86
N ALA A 28 34.87 13.20 -45.89
CA ALA A 28 33.78 13.46 -46.82
C ALA A 28 33.75 12.37 -47.92
N ILE A 29 32.65 11.66 -48.02
CA ILE A 29 32.41 10.65 -49.04
C ILE A 29 31.22 11.08 -49.90
N ARG A 30 31.32 10.91 -51.20
CA ARG A 30 30.22 11.10 -52.15
C ARG A 30 29.77 9.75 -52.70
N ILE A 31 28.50 9.42 -52.51
CA ILE A 31 27.88 8.20 -52.98
C ILE A 31 26.84 8.52 -54.05
N ASP A 32 26.98 7.94 -55.23
CA ASP A 32 25.95 8.01 -56.27
C ASP A 32 24.85 6.97 -55.96
N MET A 33 23.69 7.44 -55.59
CA MET A 33 22.55 6.60 -55.18
C MET A 33 21.94 5.82 -56.36
N ALA A 34 22.34 6.04 -57.60
CA ALA A 34 21.94 5.26 -58.77
C ALA A 34 22.74 3.98 -58.93
N THR A 35 23.92 3.86 -58.31
CA THR A 35 24.76 2.64 -58.31
C THR A 35 24.22 1.55 -57.38
N GLU A 36 24.69 0.32 -57.55
CA GLU A 36 24.32 -0.79 -56.64
C GLU A 36 24.77 -0.53 -55.21
N GLU A 37 25.94 0.08 -55.03
CA GLU A 37 26.43 0.51 -53.71
C GLU A 37 25.50 1.56 -53.08
N GLY A 38 25.10 2.56 -53.84
CA GLY A 38 24.16 3.60 -53.42
C GLY A 38 22.80 3.04 -53.06
N LYS A 39 22.27 2.10 -53.87
CA LYS A 39 21.01 1.42 -53.58
C LYS A 39 21.06 0.61 -52.28
N ALA A 40 22.17 -0.09 -52.03
CA ALA A 40 22.40 -0.84 -50.79
C ALA A 40 22.53 0.10 -49.57
N PHE A 41 22.96 1.35 -49.77
CA PHE A 41 23.11 2.34 -48.74
C PHE A 41 21.81 3.11 -48.43
N ALA A 42 20.90 3.24 -49.42
CA ALA A 42 19.66 3.99 -49.31
C ALA A 42 18.79 3.65 -48.09
N PRO A 43 18.59 2.37 -47.66
CA PRO A 43 17.81 2.01 -46.49
C PRO A 43 18.35 2.56 -45.18
N LYS A 44 19.62 2.96 -45.13
CA LYS A 44 20.25 3.57 -43.96
C LYS A 44 19.91 5.06 -43.80
N LEU A 45 19.42 5.69 -44.89
CA LEU A 45 19.02 7.09 -44.89
C LEU A 45 17.53 7.23 -44.61
N VAL A 46 17.17 7.98 -43.59
CA VAL A 46 15.77 8.22 -43.20
C VAL A 46 15.01 9.10 -44.22
N MET A 47 15.69 9.61 -45.25
CA MET A 47 15.13 10.56 -46.23
C MET A 47 15.28 10.03 -47.66
N ASN A 48 14.18 10.06 -48.40
CA ASN A 48 14.13 9.65 -49.82
C ASN A 48 14.36 10.79 -50.80
N MET A 49 15.07 11.86 -50.38
CA MET A 49 15.36 13.04 -51.19
C MET A 49 16.85 13.19 -51.43
N TYR A 50 17.24 13.48 -52.67
CA TYR A 50 18.64 13.65 -53.07
C TYR A 50 18.84 15.03 -53.71
N PRO A 51 20.00 15.66 -53.49
CA PRO A 51 21.12 15.24 -52.65
C PRO A 51 20.76 15.41 -51.17
N THR A 52 21.35 14.56 -50.31
CA THR A 52 21.24 14.65 -48.83
C THR A 52 22.65 14.64 -48.25
N TYR A 53 22.92 15.49 -47.28
CA TYR A 53 24.12 15.43 -46.46
C TYR A 53 23.82 14.68 -45.18
N ALA A 54 24.61 13.68 -44.86
CA ALA A 54 24.45 12.89 -43.63
C ALA A 54 25.80 12.73 -42.92
N PHE A 55 25.77 12.84 -41.60
CA PHE A 55 26.94 12.61 -40.75
C PHE A 55 26.83 11.22 -40.13
N PHE A 56 27.91 10.45 -40.20
CA PHE A 56 27.98 9.08 -39.72
C PHE A 56 29.14 8.89 -38.75
N MET A 57 28.98 7.98 -37.82
CA MET A 57 30.06 7.36 -37.08
C MET A 57 30.81 6.36 -37.96
N PRO A 58 32.08 6.00 -37.67
CA PRO A 58 32.83 4.96 -38.41
C PRO A 58 32.13 3.59 -38.44
N ASN A 59 31.29 3.29 -37.47
CA ASN A 59 30.48 2.08 -37.42
C ASN A 59 29.20 2.13 -38.27
N GLY A 60 28.95 3.25 -38.98
CA GLY A 60 27.81 3.45 -39.85
C GLY A 60 26.55 4.04 -39.16
N ASP A 61 26.61 4.38 -37.90
CA ASP A 61 25.50 5.05 -37.20
C ASP A 61 25.31 6.49 -37.71
N ILE A 62 24.06 6.88 -38.01
CA ILE A 62 23.71 8.24 -38.44
C ILE A 62 23.66 9.16 -37.22
N LEU A 63 24.39 10.26 -37.29
CA LEU A 63 24.40 11.31 -36.26
C LEU A 63 23.46 12.50 -36.62
N GLY A 64 23.20 12.66 -37.92
CA GLY A 64 22.31 13.72 -38.39
C GLY A 64 22.26 13.85 -39.87
N THR A 65 21.27 14.54 -40.39
CA THR A 65 21.10 14.82 -41.81
C THR A 65 20.82 16.31 -42.03
N VAL A 66 21.21 16.81 -43.20
CA VAL A 66 20.92 18.18 -43.64
C VAL A 66 20.27 18.13 -44.99
N SER A 67 19.09 18.73 -45.12
CA SER A 67 18.41 18.86 -46.40
C SER A 67 19.12 19.89 -47.26
N PRO A 68 19.48 19.60 -48.51
CA PRO A 68 20.13 20.53 -49.39
C PRO A 68 19.24 21.72 -49.77
N PHE A 69 17.92 21.59 -49.65
CA PHE A 69 16.98 22.67 -49.95
C PHE A 69 17.01 23.82 -48.93
N LEU A 70 17.56 23.58 -47.76
CA LEU A 70 17.71 24.57 -46.69
C LEU A 70 19.03 25.34 -46.82
N LEU A 71 20.08 24.73 -47.38
CA LEU A 71 21.42 25.31 -47.44
C LEU A 71 21.55 26.57 -48.30
N PRO A 72 20.85 26.74 -49.44
CA PRO A 72 20.92 27.98 -50.21
C PRO A 72 20.37 29.20 -49.46
N LYS A 73 19.43 28.96 -48.50
CA LYS A 73 18.83 30.02 -47.68
C LYS A 73 19.56 30.21 -46.35
N ASN A 74 20.17 29.14 -45.84
CA ASN A 74 20.94 29.14 -44.60
C ASN A 74 22.19 28.26 -44.75
N PRO A 75 23.27 28.74 -45.38
CA PRO A 75 24.46 27.93 -45.60
C PRO A 75 25.23 27.61 -44.33
N GLU A 76 25.01 28.31 -43.22
CA GLU A 76 25.63 28.02 -41.92
C GLU A 76 25.00 26.81 -41.23
N LEU A 77 23.80 26.41 -41.64
CA LEU A 77 23.10 25.23 -41.09
C LEU A 77 23.92 23.96 -41.20
N PHE A 78 24.75 23.83 -42.25
CA PHE A 78 25.64 22.67 -42.41
C PHE A 78 26.68 22.60 -41.29
N LEU A 79 27.32 23.74 -40.99
CA LEU A 79 28.31 23.83 -39.91
C LEU A 79 27.67 23.58 -38.54
N GLU A 80 26.51 24.17 -38.28
CA GLU A 80 25.75 23.96 -37.05
C GLU A 80 25.43 22.47 -36.83
N ARG A 81 24.89 21.83 -37.86
CA ARG A 81 24.56 20.37 -37.80
C ARG A 81 25.79 19.49 -37.74
N GLY A 82 26.87 19.87 -38.42
CA GLY A 82 28.16 19.18 -38.39
C GLY A 82 28.78 19.25 -36.97
N LYS A 83 28.80 20.41 -36.35
CA LYS A 83 29.28 20.58 -34.97
C LYS A 83 28.47 19.76 -34.00
N LYS A 84 27.15 19.80 -34.09
CA LYS A 84 26.27 18.99 -33.26
C LYS A 84 26.52 17.48 -33.47
N ALA A 85 26.71 17.04 -34.71
CA ALA A 85 27.05 15.65 -35.00
C ALA A 85 28.41 15.25 -34.44
N TRP A 86 29.41 16.16 -34.54
CA TRP A 86 30.74 15.92 -33.95
C TRP A 86 30.69 15.81 -32.43
N GLU A 87 30.00 16.71 -31.75
CA GLU A 87 29.78 16.65 -30.31
C GLU A 87 29.10 15.32 -29.89
N GLN A 88 28.08 14.91 -30.62
CA GLN A 88 27.44 13.61 -30.41
C GLN A 88 28.40 12.43 -30.64
N ALA A 89 29.29 12.51 -31.64
CA ALA A 89 30.29 11.50 -31.87
C ALA A 89 31.32 11.42 -30.75
N GLU A 90 31.75 12.55 -30.19
CA GLU A 90 32.67 12.60 -29.06
C GLU A 90 32.03 12.01 -27.80
N VAL A 91 30.78 12.39 -27.51
CA VAL A 91 30.01 11.80 -26.42
C VAL A 91 29.93 10.29 -26.57
N LYS A 92 29.57 9.76 -27.75
CA LYS A 92 29.50 8.33 -28.01
C LYS A 92 30.84 7.60 -27.89
N ARG A 93 31.95 8.23 -28.33
CA ARG A 93 33.30 7.65 -28.20
C ARG A 93 33.76 7.55 -26.75
N ASN A 94 33.34 8.48 -25.91
CA ASN A 94 33.73 8.55 -24.51
C ASN A 94 32.84 7.68 -23.59
N ASN A 95 31.62 7.34 -24.02
CA ASN A 95 30.74 6.47 -23.25
C ASN A 95 31.11 5.00 -23.44
N LYS A 96 31.22 4.28 -22.33
CA LYS A 96 31.66 2.88 -22.26
C LYS A 96 30.59 1.95 -21.67
N ARG A 97 29.52 2.50 -21.13
CA ARG A 97 28.45 1.79 -20.45
C ARG A 97 27.12 1.96 -21.17
N SER A 98 26.23 1.03 -20.93
CA SER A 98 24.85 1.09 -21.39
C SER A 98 23.90 0.63 -20.29
N ILE A 99 22.61 0.94 -20.42
CA ILE A 99 21.61 0.29 -19.56
C ILE A 99 21.73 -1.23 -19.76
N VAL A 100 21.91 -1.95 -18.67
CA VAL A 100 21.93 -3.41 -18.64
C VAL A 100 20.50 -3.89 -18.47
N PHE A 101 19.94 -4.49 -19.52
CA PHE A 101 18.64 -5.12 -19.47
C PHE A 101 18.79 -6.57 -19.04
N GLU A 102 18.03 -6.95 -18.01
CA GLU A 102 18.06 -8.31 -17.44
C GLU A 102 17.37 -9.30 -18.37
N GLU A 103 17.97 -10.48 -18.56
CA GLU A 103 17.39 -11.59 -19.34
C GLU A 103 16.46 -12.44 -18.46
N MET A 104 15.36 -11.84 -17.99
CA MET A 104 14.36 -12.50 -17.14
C MET A 104 12.94 -12.07 -17.49
N GLY A 105 11.95 -12.86 -17.05
CA GLY A 105 10.54 -12.51 -17.21
C GLY A 105 10.08 -11.44 -16.22
N LEU A 106 8.96 -10.75 -16.55
CA LEU A 106 8.40 -9.70 -15.68
C LEU A 106 8.13 -10.20 -14.27
N LYS A 107 7.60 -11.42 -14.10
CA LYS A 107 7.31 -11.97 -12.76
C LYS A 107 8.58 -12.08 -11.91
N GLU A 108 9.66 -12.58 -12.47
CA GLU A 108 10.94 -12.73 -11.79
C GLU A 108 11.56 -11.37 -11.46
N ALA A 109 11.47 -10.41 -12.38
CA ALA A 109 11.92 -9.03 -12.14
C ALA A 109 11.16 -8.35 -11.01
N LEU A 110 9.85 -8.57 -10.91
CA LEU A 110 9.04 -8.04 -9.80
C LEU A 110 9.45 -8.63 -8.44
N GLU A 111 9.71 -9.94 -8.37
CA GLU A 111 10.21 -10.58 -7.15
C GLU A 111 11.60 -10.06 -6.76
N LYS A 112 12.50 -9.87 -7.74
CA LYS A 112 13.81 -9.24 -7.52
C LYS A 112 13.66 -7.81 -7.02
N ALA A 113 12.77 -7.03 -7.62
CA ALA A 113 12.48 -5.66 -7.22
C ALA A 113 11.96 -5.55 -5.78
N LYS A 114 11.05 -6.45 -5.35
CA LYS A 114 10.61 -6.54 -3.95
C LYS A 114 11.77 -6.81 -2.99
N LYS A 115 12.65 -7.74 -3.35
CA LYS A 115 13.79 -8.15 -2.53
C LYS A 115 14.82 -7.04 -2.39
N GLU A 116 15.11 -6.33 -3.49
CA GLU A 116 16.10 -5.26 -3.54
C GLU A 116 15.53 -3.87 -3.20
N ASN A 117 14.22 -3.76 -2.99
CA ASN A 117 13.50 -2.51 -2.77
C ASN A 117 13.75 -1.49 -3.90
N LYS A 118 13.69 -1.97 -5.15
CA LYS A 118 13.83 -1.17 -6.37
C LYS A 118 12.54 -1.16 -7.17
N LEU A 119 12.43 -0.23 -8.12
CA LEU A 119 11.40 -0.29 -9.16
C LEU A 119 11.89 -1.16 -10.33
N VAL A 120 10.94 -1.71 -11.09
CA VAL A 120 11.21 -2.30 -12.40
C VAL A 120 11.02 -1.22 -13.44
N PHE A 121 12.05 -0.93 -14.22
CA PHE A 121 11.96 -0.12 -15.42
C PHE A 121 11.74 -1.05 -16.64
N ILE A 122 10.77 -0.73 -17.49
CA ILE A 122 10.50 -1.47 -18.72
C ILE A 122 10.62 -0.52 -19.92
N ASP A 123 11.58 -0.81 -20.82
CA ASP A 123 11.59 -0.28 -22.19
C ASP A 123 10.60 -1.11 -23.02
N ALA A 124 9.37 -0.61 -23.15
CA ALA A 124 8.35 -1.20 -23.98
C ALA A 124 8.51 -0.73 -25.42
N TYR A 125 8.88 -1.67 -26.31
CA TYR A 125 9.16 -1.40 -27.72
C TYR A 125 8.35 -2.29 -28.65
N THR A 126 8.44 -2.02 -29.95
CA THR A 126 8.02 -2.93 -31.02
C THR A 126 9.11 -3.05 -32.09
N ALA A 127 9.15 -4.15 -32.81
CA ALA A 127 10.18 -4.43 -33.83
C ALA A 127 10.25 -3.39 -34.97
N TRP A 128 9.15 -2.68 -35.24
CA TRP A 128 9.05 -1.65 -36.27
C TRP A 128 9.25 -0.21 -35.76
N CYS A 129 9.50 -0.03 -34.47
CA CYS A 129 9.59 1.28 -33.83
C CYS A 129 10.97 1.93 -34.04
N GLN A 130 11.10 2.84 -35.00
CA GLN A 130 12.33 3.58 -35.25
C GLN A 130 12.77 4.48 -34.07
N PRO A 131 11.87 5.23 -33.40
CA PRO A 131 12.26 5.99 -32.20
C PRO A 131 12.81 5.11 -31.07
N CYS A 132 12.32 3.86 -30.93
CA CYS A 132 12.87 2.90 -29.95
C CYS A 132 14.31 2.52 -30.28
N VAL A 133 14.61 2.28 -31.55
CA VAL A 133 15.98 2.03 -32.02
C VAL A 133 16.89 3.23 -31.73
N MET A 134 16.38 4.46 -31.93
CA MET A 134 17.13 5.68 -31.65
C MET A 134 17.38 5.86 -30.14
N MET A 135 16.42 5.55 -29.26
CA MET A 135 16.64 5.55 -27.81
C MET A 135 17.76 4.58 -27.42
N GLY A 136 17.70 3.35 -27.92
CA GLY A 136 18.73 2.33 -27.65
C GLY A 136 20.13 2.75 -28.09
N LYS A 137 20.25 3.44 -29.25
CA LYS A 137 21.54 3.84 -29.79
C LYS A 137 22.10 5.15 -29.24
N ASN A 138 21.24 6.11 -28.92
CA ASN A 138 21.65 7.48 -28.66
C ASN A 138 21.51 7.89 -27.17
N VAL A 139 20.67 7.20 -26.41
CA VAL A 139 20.36 7.57 -25.02
C VAL A 139 20.78 6.50 -24.04
N PHE A 140 20.38 5.24 -24.27
CA PHE A 140 20.68 4.15 -23.33
C PHE A 140 22.16 3.78 -23.26
N THR A 141 22.96 4.20 -24.23
CA THR A 141 24.42 4.00 -24.31
C THR A 141 25.22 5.17 -23.73
N LEU A 142 24.58 6.14 -23.11
CA LEU A 142 25.27 7.24 -22.42
C LEU A 142 25.59 6.85 -20.98
N ASP A 143 26.86 7.02 -20.58
CA ASP A 143 27.33 6.63 -19.24
C ASP A 143 26.45 7.18 -18.14
N LYS A 144 26.08 8.46 -18.17
CA LYS A 144 25.23 9.09 -17.16
C LYS A 144 23.83 8.45 -17.06
N VAL A 145 23.28 8.01 -18.19
CA VAL A 145 21.98 7.34 -18.24
C VAL A 145 22.11 5.91 -17.73
N ALA A 146 23.13 5.20 -18.20
CA ALA A 146 23.42 3.84 -17.80
C ALA A 146 23.67 3.73 -16.29
N ASP A 147 24.51 4.61 -15.74
CA ASP A 147 24.82 4.62 -14.32
C ASP A 147 23.56 4.82 -13.49
N PHE A 148 22.74 5.83 -13.82
CA PHE A 148 21.51 6.13 -13.10
C PHE A 148 20.51 4.94 -13.16
N TYR A 149 20.23 4.41 -14.35
CA TYR A 149 19.23 3.33 -14.50
C TYR A 149 19.71 2.01 -13.91
N ASN A 150 20.99 1.66 -14.05
CA ASN A 150 21.54 0.42 -13.50
C ASN A 150 21.63 0.45 -11.97
N GLU A 151 21.82 1.62 -11.38
CA GLU A 151 21.84 1.78 -9.92
C GLU A 151 20.45 1.67 -9.30
N HIS A 152 19.45 2.33 -9.92
CA HIS A 152 18.16 2.55 -9.28
C HIS A 152 17.05 1.57 -9.68
N PHE A 153 17.19 0.87 -10.81
CA PHE A 153 16.12 0.03 -11.35
C PHE A 153 16.57 -1.40 -11.67
N ILE A 154 15.58 -2.30 -11.70
CA ILE A 154 15.68 -3.57 -12.40
C ILE A 154 15.18 -3.31 -13.83
N ASN A 155 16.09 -3.34 -14.81
CA ASN A 155 15.77 -2.89 -16.16
C ASN A 155 15.33 -4.07 -17.03
N LEU A 156 14.17 -3.98 -17.66
CA LEU A 156 13.64 -4.94 -18.62
C LEU A 156 13.43 -4.27 -19.98
N LYS A 157 13.58 -5.07 -21.03
CA LYS A 157 13.26 -4.69 -22.40
C LYS A 157 12.24 -5.67 -22.97
N ILE A 158 11.02 -5.21 -23.26
CA ILE A 158 9.91 -6.09 -23.62
C ILE A 158 9.28 -5.65 -24.95
N ASP A 159 9.13 -6.61 -25.88
CA ASP A 159 8.45 -6.39 -27.16
C ASP A 159 6.92 -6.43 -26.97
N PHE A 160 6.32 -5.28 -26.78
CA PHE A 160 4.88 -5.13 -26.60
C PHE A 160 4.06 -5.38 -27.89
N GLY A 161 4.73 -5.50 -29.03
CA GLY A 161 4.10 -6.03 -30.24
C GLY A 161 3.69 -7.49 -30.10
N LYS A 162 4.40 -8.24 -29.24
CA LYS A 162 4.12 -9.64 -28.88
C LYS A 162 3.30 -9.77 -27.60
N GLU A 163 3.46 -8.87 -26.64
CA GLU A 163 2.85 -8.87 -25.31
C GLU A 163 1.65 -7.90 -25.25
N LYS A 164 0.62 -8.16 -26.06
CA LYS A 164 -0.57 -7.30 -26.17
C LYS A 164 -1.33 -7.13 -24.86
N GLU A 165 -1.40 -8.18 -24.05
CA GLU A 165 -2.07 -8.15 -22.75
C GLU A 165 -1.37 -7.17 -21.78
N LEU A 166 -0.04 -7.07 -21.82
CA LEU A 166 0.69 -6.08 -21.04
C LEU A 166 0.44 -4.66 -21.56
N ALA A 167 0.34 -4.47 -22.87
CA ALA A 167 0.02 -3.17 -23.46
C ALA A 167 -1.35 -2.67 -23.02
N GLU A 168 -2.35 -3.55 -23.00
CA GLU A 168 -3.70 -3.24 -22.50
C GLU A 168 -3.70 -2.98 -21.00
N LYS A 169 -3.09 -3.86 -20.21
CA LYS A 169 -2.99 -3.74 -18.75
C LYS A 169 -2.42 -2.41 -18.30
N TYR A 170 -1.38 -1.92 -18.96
CA TYR A 170 -0.71 -0.68 -18.60
C TYR A 170 -1.11 0.51 -19.47
N ALA A 171 -2.16 0.37 -20.29
CA ALA A 171 -2.71 1.40 -21.16
C ALA A 171 -1.67 2.04 -22.11
N VAL A 172 -0.71 1.25 -22.61
CA VAL A 172 0.32 1.71 -23.54
C VAL A 172 -0.26 1.90 -24.93
N ARG A 173 -0.21 3.15 -25.44
CA ARG A 173 -0.82 3.53 -26.73
C ARG A 173 0.18 3.93 -27.81
N GLY A 174 1.46 4.01 -27.47
CA GLY A 174 2.53 4.43 -28.40
C GLY A 174 3.89 3.97 -27.95
N TYR A 175 4.88 3.96 -28.83
CA TYR A 175 6.23 3.46 -28.58
C TYR A 175 7.30 4.48 -29.03
N PRO A 176 8.47 4.56 -28.33
CA PRO A 176 8.78 3.82 -27.12
C PRO A 176 7.89 4.26 -25.95
N ALA A 177 7.57 3.31 -25.03
CA ALA A 177 6.95 3.62 -23.77
C ALA A 177 7.84 3.13 -22.61
N PHE A 178 7.94 3.93 -21.56
CA PHE A 178 8.82 3.73 -20.42
C PHE A 178 7.95 3.55 -19.18
N LEU A 179 7.85 2.29 -18.72
CA LEU A 179 7.04 1.95 -17.57
C LEU A 179 7.92 1.77 -16.35
N PHE A 180 7.49 2.32 -15.24
CA PHE A 180 8.11 2.12 -13.94
C PHE A 180 7.10 1.43 -13.02
N LEU A 181 7.41 0.20 -12.60
CA LEU A 181 6.50 -0.61 -11.80
C LEU A 181 7.09 -0.79 -10.39
N ASN A 182 6.23 -0.78 -9.37
CA ASN A 182 6.64 -1.25 -8.05
C ASN A 182 6.74 -2.79 -8.02
N GLY A 183 7.29 -3.35 -6.94
CA GLY A 183 7.46 -4.79 -6.78
C GLY A 183 6.14 -5.60 -6.84
N ASN A 184 4.98 -4.96 -6.65
CA ASN A 184 3.67 -5.59 -6.80
C ASN A 184 3.14 -5.56 -8.24
N GLY A 185 3.91 -5.00 -9.18
CA GLY A 185 3.53 -4.87 -10.58
C GLY A 185 2.52 -3.75 -10.84
N LYS A 186 2.36 -2.81 -9.89
CA LYS A 186 1.54 -1.63 -10.09
C LYS A 186 2.34 -0.53 -10.78
N LEU A 187 1.72 0.16 -11.73
CA LEU A 187 2.34 1.25 -12.47
C LEU A 187 2.52 2.48 -11.57
N VAL A 188 3.78 2.89 -11.37
CA VAL A 188 4.18 4.08 -10.61
C VAL A 188 4.26 5.30 -11.51
N HIS A 189 4.87 5.12 -12.71
CA HIS A 189 5.02 6.19 -13.68
C HIS A 189 5.04 5.61 -15.10
N LEU A 190 4.47 6.37 -16.03
CA LEU A 190 4.48 6.09 -17.47
C LEU A 190 4.96 7.32 -18.21
N ALA A 191 6.00 7.15 -19.02
CA ALA A 191 6.49 8.15 -19.94
C ALA A 191 6.68 7.52 -21.32
N GLY A 192 6.99 8.30 -22.33
CA GLY A 192 7.20 7.74 -23.66
C GLY A 192 7.63 8.75 -24.71
N GLY A 193 7.86 8.23 -25.92
CA GLY A 193 8.41 8.98 -27.03
C GLY A 193 9.93 9.11 -26.98
N TYR A 194 10.52 9.51 -28.12
CA TYR A 194 11.95 9.82 -28.16
C TYR A 194 12.25 11.05 -27.31
N THR A 195 13.27 10.96 -26.46
CA THR A 195 13.71 12.07 -25.60
C THR A 195 15.23 12.08 -25.44
N GLU A 196 15.78 13.21 -25.01
CA GLU A 196 17.21 13.37 -24.72
C GLU A 196 17.54 12.86 -23.30
N ALA A 197 18.83 12.67 -23.04
CA ALA A 197 19.33 12.02 -21.83
C ALA A 197 18.82 12.60 -20.52
N ASP A 198 18.84 13.93 -20.37
CA ASP A 198 18.46 14.59 -19.11
C ASP A 198 16.96 14.46 -18.83
N ALA A 199 16.14 14.58 -19.86
CA ALA A 199 14.70 14.35 -19.74
C ALA A 199 14.39 12.87 -19.45
N PHE A 200 15.17 11.95 -20.03
CA PHE A 200 15.02 10.53 -19.75
C PHE A 200 15.40 10.17 -18.31
N ILE A 201 16.49 10.73 -17.78
CA ILE A 201 16.84 10.61 -16.35
C ILE A 201 15.72 11.20 -15.50
N GLY A 202 15.16 12.35 -15.87
CA GLY A 202 14.04 12.97 -15.18
C GLY A 202 12.80 12.08 -15.06
N TYR A 203 12.51 11.20 -16.02
CA TYR A 203 11.43 10.22 -15.89
C TYR A 203 11.72 9.22 -14.77
N GLY A 204 12.96 8.75 -14.66
CA GLY A 204 13.39 7.87 -13.58
C GLY A 204 13.32 8.56 -12.21
N GLU A 205 13.78 9.80 -12.10
CA GLU A 205 13.71 10.60 -10.87
C GLU A 205 12.27 10.82 -10.43
N GLU A 206 11.37 11.13 -11.36
CA GLU A 206 9.94 11.28 -11.09
C GLU A 206 9.32 9.97 -10.62
N ALA A 207 9.68 8.84 -11.22
CA ALA A 207 9.25 7.52 -10.80
C ALA A 207 9.70 7.21 -9.38
N LEU A 208 10.97 7.47 -9.04
CA LEU A 208 11.52 7.27 -7.70
C LEU A 208 10.79 8.14 -6.66
N LYS A 209 10.56 9.41 -6.98
CA LYS A 209 9.82 10.33 -6.11
C LYS A 209 8.38 9.85 -5.85
N LYS A 210 7.68 9.39 -6.88
CA LYS A 210 6.33 8.81 -6.74
C LYS A 210 6.34 7.53 -5.91
N ALA A 211 7.42 6.74 -5.99
CA ALA A 211 7.58 5.51 -5.22
C ALA A 211 7.89 5.74 -3.74
N GLU A 212 8.30 6.94 -3.32
CA GLU A 212 8.46 7.31 -1.90
C GLU A 212 7.14 7.19 -1.13
N GLY A 213 6.01 7.22 -1.83
CA GLY A 213 4.69 7.05 -1.26
C GLY A 213 4.11 8.35 -0.69
N ILE A 214 3.37 8.21 0.44
CA ILE A 214 2.79 9.36 1.14
C ILE A 214 3.92 10.25 1.66
N ALA A 215 3.92 11.53 1.25
CA ALA A 215 4.83 12.56 1.74
C ALA A 215 4.38 13.05 3.13
N PHE A 216 5.06 12.62 4.17
CA PHE A 216 4.75 13.04 5.54
C PHE A 216 5.43 14.38 5.86
N PHE A 217 4.64 15.29 6.43
CA PHE A 217 5.09 16.60 6.87
C PHE A 217 6.18 16.49 7.94
N LYS A 218 7.28 17.22 7.77
CA LYS A 218 8.40 17.25 8.72
C LYS A 218 8.28 18.50 9.59
N GLY A 219 7.76 18.36 10.79
CA GLY A 219 7.56 19.46 11.73
C GLY A 219 6.87 19.01 13.00
N THR A 220 6.60 19.94 13.88
CA THR A 220 5.83 19.75 15.13
C THR A 220 4.35 19.58 14.83
N TRP A 221 3.60 19.04 15.80
CA TRP A 221 2.15 18.92 15.69
C TRP A 221 1.47 20.26 15.44
N GLN A 222 1.94 21.31 16.10
CA GLN A 222 1.41 22.67 15.91
C GLN A 222 1.58 23.16 14.45
N GLU A 223 2.74 22.91 13.85
CA GLU A 223 3.01 23.29 12.44
C GLU A 223 2.15 22.48 11.46
N VAL A 224 1.82 21.22 11.78
CA VAL A 224 0.86 20.41 11.00
C VAL A 224 -0.53 21.02 11.01
N LEU A 225 -1.02 21.45 12.19
CA LEU A 225 -2.31 22.12 12.33
C LEU A 225 -2.36 23.44 11.56
N GLU A 226 -1.31 24.25 11.64
CA GLU A 226 -1.19 25.52 10.92
C GLU A 226 -1.18 25.30 9.40
N GLN A 227 -0.44 24.29 8.93
CA GLN A 227 -0.39 23.95 7.52
C GLN A 227 -1.76 23.47 7.00
N ALA A 228 -2.46 22.65 7.78
CA ALA A 228 -3.79 22.16 7.44
C ALA A 228 -4.81 23.31 7.33
N LYS A 229 -4.77 24.27 8.25
CA LYS A 229 -5.59 25.49 8.17
C LYS A 229 -5.27 26.33 6.96
N LYS A 230 -3.98 26.53 6.68
CA LYS A 230 -3.51 27.33 5.54
C LYS A 230 -3.95 26.74 4.21
N GLU A 231 -3.88 25.41 4.06
CA GLU A 231 -4.27 24.69 2.85
C GLU A 231 -5.76 24.33 2.80
N ASN A 232 -6.50 24.56 3.86
CA ASN A 232 -7.89 24.12 4.03
C ASN A 232 -8.07 22.62 3.74
N LYS A 233 -7.16 21.80 4.28
CA LYS A 233 -7.14 20.35 4.15
C LYS A 233 -7.37 19.67 5.48
N LEU A 234 -7.88 18.43 5.42
CA LEU A 234 -7.84 17.55 6.57
C LEU A 234 -6.39 17.05 6.80
N ILE A 235 -6.12 16.65 8.04
CA ILE A 235 -4.88 15.99 8.42
C ILE A 235 -5.11 14.49 8.40
N PHE A 236 -4.23 13.76 7.75
CA PHE A 236 -4.07 12.32 7.93
C PHE A 236 -2.93 12.05 8.88
N MET A 237 -3.17 11.37 10.01
CA MET A 237 -2.14 11.03 10.98
C MET A 237 -1.98 9.51 11.10
N ASP A 238 -0.78 9.01 10.75
CA ASP A 238 -0.34 7.63 11.03
C ASP A 238 0.22 7.56 12.45
N CYS A 239 -0.55 6.98 13.36
CA CYS A 239 -0.13 6.72 14.73
C CYS A 239 0.53 5.34 14.82
N TYR A 240 1.85 5.30 14.97
CA TYR A 240 2.62 4.06 14.95
C TYR A 240 3.56 3.92 16.15
N THR A 241 4.18 2.75 16.28
CA THR A 241 5.35 2.50 17.14
C THR A 241 6.44 1.78 16.37
N SER A 242 7.70 1.94 16.80
CA SER A 242 8.86 1.37 16.10
C SER A 242 8.89 -0.16 16.04
N TRP A 243 8.25 -0.84 17.00
CA TRP A 243 8.15 -2.31 17.10
C TRP A 243 6.91 -2.89 16.39
N CYS A 244 5.96 -2.08 15.95
CA CYS A 244 4.70 -2.51 15.36
C CYS A 244 4.91 -3.14 13.97
N GLY A 245 4.74 -4.44 13.86
CA GLY A 245 4.84 -5.17 12.59
C GLY A 245 3.81 -4.74 11.55
N PRO A 246 2.49 -4.70 11.88
CA PRO A 246 1.45 -4.23 10.96
C PRO A 246 1.66 -2.80 10.47
N CYS A 247 2.21 -1.89 11.30
CA CYS A 247 2.54 -0.51 10.88
C CYS A 247 3.62 -0.51 9.80
N LYS A 248 4.64 -1.37 9.94
CA LYS A 248 5.71 -1.51 8.93
C LYS A 248 5.17 -2.06 7.60
N MET A 249 4.24 -3.03 7.65
CA MET A 249 3.59 -3.56 6.45
C MET A 249 2.76 -2.47 5.77
N LEU A 250 1.95 -1.72 6.52
CA LEU A 250 1.15 -0.61 6.00
C LEU A 250 2.03 0.45 5.32
N ALA A 251 3.13 0.85 5.99
CA ALA A 251 4.08 1.81 5.44
C ALA A 251 4.75 1.32 4.16
N LYS A 252 5.07 0.03 4.07
CA LYS A 252 5.79 -0.56 2.92
C LYS A 252 4.88 -0.86 1.73
N GLU A 253 3.64 -1.31 1.98
CA GLU A 253 2.79 -1.89 0.93
C GLU A 253 1.62 -0.98 0.53
N VAL A 254 1.10 -0.19 1.49
CA VAL A 254 -0.07 0.65 1.26
C VAL A 254 0.31 2.11 1.05
N PHE A 255 1.17 2.68 1.91
CA PHE A 255 1.55 4.09 1.78
C PHE A 255 2.46 4.36 0.58
N THR A 256 3.13 3.33 0.05
CA THR A 256 3.90 3.39 -1.20
C THR A 256 3.08 3.02 -2.43
N ASP A 257 1.80 2.69 -2.26
CA ASP A 257 0.89 2.48 -3.38
C ASP A 257 0.70 3.80 -4.15
N PRO A 258 0.91 3.84 -5.47
CA PRO A 258 0.88 5.08 -6.23
C PRO A 258 -0.44 5.84 -6.16
N ASP A 259 -1.58 5.14 -6.12
CA ASP A 259 -2.89 5.78 -6.05
C ASP A 259 -3.15 6.34 -4.65
N VAL A 260 -2.74 5.60 -3.62
CA VAL A 260 -2.80 6.07 -2.23
C VAL A 260 -1.91 7.30 -2.06
N ALA A 261 -0.66 7.22 -2.51
CA ALA A 261 0.29 8.32 -2.41
C ALA A 261 -0.23 9.58 -3.13
N ALA A 262 -0.70 9.44 -4.38
CA ALA A 262 -1.24 10.56 -5.15
C ALA A 262 -2.44 11.20 -4.45
N PHE A 263 -3.40 10.38 -3.99
CA PHE A 263 -4.60 10.85 -3.32
C PHE A 263 -4.29 11.56 -1.99
N PHE A 264 -3.46 10.94 -1.14
CA PHE A 264 -3.16 11.49 0.18
C PHE A 264 -2.29 12.76 0.09
N ASN A 265 -1.33 12.81 -0.83
CA ASN A 265 -0.49 13.99 -1.03
C ASN A 265 -1.27 15.18 -1.61
N GLU A 266 -2.31 14.93 -2.41
CA GLU A 266 -3.18 15.98 -2.93
C GLU A 266 -4.18 16.47 -1.88
N LYS A 267 -4.85 15.57 -1.16
CA LYS A 267 -6.04 15.86 -0.35
C LYS A 267 -5.77 16.17 1.11
N PHE A 268 -4.64 15.71 1.66
CA PHE A 268 -4.36 15.81 3.10
C PHE A 268 -3.04 16.50 3.38
N VAL A 269 -2.91 17.02 4.59
CA VAL A 269 -1.63 17.24 5.25
C VAL A 269 -1.31 15.97 6.02
N ASN A 270 -0.28 15.24 5.59
CA ASN A 270 0.02 13.93 6.15
C ASN A 270 1.01 14.04 7.29
N ALA A 271 0.69 13.50 8.46
CA ALA A 271 1.53 13.43 9.64
C ALA A 271 1.83 11.97 10.01
N LYS A 272 3.05 11.70 10.47
CA LYS A 272 3.44 10.38 10.96
C LYS A 272 4.07 10.53 12.34
N VAL A 273 3.45 9.92 13.36
CA VAL A 273 3.79 10.16 14.76
C VAL A 273 4.12 8.85 15.47
N ASP A 274 5.35 8.75 16.01
CA ASP A 274 5.74 7.66 16.92
C ASP A 274 5.09 7.92 18.28
N MET A 275 4.08 7.13 18.65
CA MET A 275 3.27 7.30 19.84
C MET A 275 4.02 7.05 21.17
N GLU A 276 5.30 6.67 21.09
CA GLU A 276 6.17 6.47 22.24
C GLU A 276 7.28 7.51 22.35
N LYS A 277 7.42 8.44 21.37
CA LYS A 277 8.49 9.43 21.31
C LYS A 277 7.98 10.85 21.06
N GLY A 278 8.79 11.85 21.49
CA GLY A 278 8.48 13.27 21.26
C GLY A 278 7.11 13.68 21.77
N GLU A 279 6.29 14.25 20.89
CA GLU A 279 4.90 14.66 21.18
C GLU A 279 3.92 13.48 21.23
N GLY A 280 4.34 12.29 20.74
CA GLY A 280 3.50 11.11 20.60
C GLY A 280 2.75 10.68 21.87
N PRO A 281 3.38 10.59 23.07
CA PRO A 281 2.68 10.21 24.29
C PRO A 281 1.53 11.15 24.66
N ALA A 282 1.68 12.45 24.41
CA ALA A 282 0.63 13.43 24.65
C ALA A 282 -0.53 13.26 23.65
N LEU A 283 -0.20 13.11 22.36
CA LEU A 283 -1.18 12.89 21.30
C LEU A 283 -1.91 11.54 21.45
N LYS A 284 -1.18 10.50 21.87
CA LYS A 284 -1.75 9.19 22.21
C LYS A 284 -2.85 9.32 23.26
N LYS A 285 -2.59 10.07 24.32
CA LYS A 285 -3.57 10.33 25.39
C LYS A 285 -4.73 11.20 24.90
N GLN A 286 -4.42 12.26 24.14
CA GLN A 286 -5.42 13.20 23.61
C GLN A 286 -6.45 12.51 22.71
N TYR A 287 -6.00 11.63 21.82
CA TYR A 287 -6.86 10.93 20.85
C TYR A 287 -7.28 9.52 21.27
N GLY A 288 -6.89 9.07 22.47
CA GLY A 288 -7.26 7.77 23.01
C GLY A 288 -6.71 6.59 22.20
N VAL A 289 -5.51 6.73 21.65
CA VAL A 289 -4.89 5.69 20.81
C VAL A 289 -4.41 4.55 21.69
N ASN A 290 -5.02 3.36 21.57
CA ASN A 290 -4.74 2.19 22.40
C ASN A 290 -4.16 0.99 21.63
N ALA A 291 -4.20 1.03 20.30
CA ALA A 291 -3.71 -0.04 19.42
C ALA A 291 -2.96 0.55 18.22
N PHE A 292 -2.15 -0.27 17.55
CA PHE A 292 -1.33 0.17 16.41
C PHE A 292 -1.42 -0.79 15.22
N PRO A 293 -1.47 -0.26 13.97
CA PRO A 293 -1.58 1.16 13.64
C PRO A 293 -2.96 1.74 13.99
N THR A 294 -3.01 3.04 14.29
CA THR A 294 -4.25 3.83 14.31
C THR A 294 -4.09 4.98 13.33
N LEU A 295 -5.05 5.11 12.43
CA LEU A 295 -5.08 6.14 11.40
C LEU A 295 -6.17 7.15 11.75
N LEU A 296 -5.78 8.39 11.96
CA LEU A 296 -6.70 9.47 12.33
C LEU A 296 -6.86 10.45 11.18
N PHE A 297 -8.08 10.89 10.95
CA PHE A 297 -8.39 11.99 10.05
C PHE A 297 -8.94 13.14 10.92
N LEU A 298 -8.26 14.28 10.86
CA LEU A 298 -8.52 15.41 11.75
C LEU A 298 -8.75 16.68 10.92
N ASN A 299 -9.54 17.61 11.43
CA ASN A 299 -9.61 18.94 10.83
C ASN A 299 -8.41 19.82 11.26
N GLY A 300 -8.31 21.02 10.71
CA GLY A 300 -7.22 21.95 11.03
C GLY A 300 -7.22 22.42 12.50
N ASP A 301 -8.30 22.22 13.24
CA ASP A 301 -8.38 22.51 14.69
C ASP A 301 -7.96 21.30 15.55
N GLY A 302 -7.61 20.19 14.92
CA GLY A 302 -7.24 18.94 15.59
C GLY A 302 -8.43 18.12 16.08
N GLU A 303 -9.65 18.41 15.60
CA GLU A 303 -10.84 17.65 15.97
C GLU A 303 -10.97 16.41 15.08
N LEU A 304 -11.29 15.27 15.71
CA LEU A 304 -11.44 14.00 15.02
C LEU A 304 -12.62 14.04 14.04
N GLN A 305 -12.35 13.65 12.80
CA GLN A 305 -13.36 13.45 11.76
C GLN A 305 -13.62 11.96 11.52
N HIS A 306 -12.54 11.17 11.45
CA HIS A 306 -12.62 9.73 11.24
C HIS A 306 -11.44 9.01 11.91
N CYS A 307 -11.62 7.74 12.24
CA CYS A 307 -10.63 6.91 12.93
C CYS A 307 -10.69 5.48 12.39
N ILE A 308 -9.53 4.89 12.18
CA ILE A 308 -9.37 3.51 11.76
C ILE A 308 -8.30 2.87 12.65
N VAL A 309 -8.57 1.69 13.18
CA VAL A 309 -7.61 0.90 13.96
C VAL A 309 -7.28 -0.38 13.20
N GLY A 310 -5.98 -0.63 13.02
CA GLY A 310 -5.47 -1.76 12.27
C GLY A 310 -5.05 -1.42 10.84
N GLY A 311 -4.35 -2.37 10.20
CA GLY A 311 -3.96 -2.28 8.79
C GLY A 311 -5.08 -2.67 7.86
N MET A 312 -5.09 -2.11 6.65
CA MET A 312 -6.08 -2.42 5.62
C MET A 312 -5.45 -2.34 4.22
N PRO A 313 -6.09 -2.95 3.19
CA PRO A 313 -5.66 -2.80 1.80
C PRO A 313 -5.78 -1.35 1.29
N ALA A 314 -5.02 -1.02 0.24
CA ALA A 314 -4.99 0.32 -0.37
C ALA A 314 -6.38 0.82 -0.80
N GLU A 315 -7.17 -0.04 -1.45
CA GLU A 315 -8.51 0.29 -1.93
C GLU A 315 -9.44 0.71 -0.78
N GLU A 316 -9.41 -0.05 0.33
CA GLU A 316 -10.24 0.27 1.50
C GLU A 316 -9.75 1.55 2.19
N LEU A 317 -8.43 1.78 2.28
CA LEU A 317 -7.90 3.02 2.83
C LEU A 317 -8.35 4.25 2.02
N LEU A 318 -8.31 4.17 0.69
CA LEU A 318 -8.80 5.23 -0.20
C LEU A 318 -10.30 5.52 0.02
N LYS A 319 -11.10 4.47 0.14
CA LYS A 319 -12.53 4.59 0.43
C LYS A 319 -12.79 5.27 1.78
N GLN A 320 -12.11 4.85 2.83
CA GLN A 320 -12.25 5.42 4.17
C GLN A 320 -11.78 6.89 4.22
N ALA A 321 -10.70 7.22 3.52
CA ALA A 321 -10.23 8.59 3.37
C ALA A 321 -11.24 9.48 2.63
N GLY A 322 -11.92 8.93 1.60
CA GLY A 322 -13.04 9.59 0.91
C GLY A 322 -14.19 9.90 1.86
N LEU A 323 -14.62 8.94 2.69
CA LEU A 323 -15.66 9.14 3.70
C LEU A 323 -15.29 10.24 4.71
N ALA A 324 -14.01 10.33 5.10
CA ALA A 324 -13.54 11.40 5.97
C ALA A 324 -13.67 12.79 5.31
N LEU A 325 -13.31 12.90 4.02
CA LEU A 325 -13.42 14.15 3.25
C LEU A 325 -14.86 14.58 3.01
N ASP A 326 -15.75 13.61 2.76
CA ASP A 326 -17.18 13.84 2.51
C ASP A 326 -18.00 14.14 3.78
N GLY A 327 -17.32 14.21 4.95
CA GLY A 327 -17.98 14.42 6.22
C GLY A 327 -18.86 13.23 6.68
N GLN A 328 -18.57 12.02 6.19
CA GLN A 328 -19.25 10.77 6.53
C GLN A 328 -18.40 9.89 7.49
N GLY A 329 -17.39 10.46 8.11
CA GLY A 329 -16.57 9.78 9.09
C GLY A 329 -17.28 9.53 10.43
N VAL A 330 -16.64 8.77 11.31
CA VAL A 330 -17.22 8.31 12.59
C VAL A 330 -17.76 9.45 13.47
N ALA A 331 -17.11 10.62 13.47
CA ALA A 331 -17.54 11.77 14.28
C ALA A 331 -18.87 12.38 13.79
N SER A 332 -19.05 12.47 12.47
CA SER A 332 -20.30 12.96 11.89
C SER A 332 -21.45 11.99 12.13
N LEU A 333 -21.18 10.69 12.00
CA LEU A 333 -22.15 9.64 12.30
C LEU A 333 -22.54 9.65 13.77
N GLU A 334 -21.58 9.83 14.69
CA GLU A 334 -21.85 9.97 16.12
C GLU A 334 -22.73 11.19 16.43
N LYS A 335 -22.47 12.32 15.78
CA LYS A 335 -23.29 13.53 15.92
C LYS A 335 -24.72 13.30 15.43
N ALA A 336 -24.90 12.67 14.27
CA ALA A 336 -26.21 12.34 13.73
C ALA A 336 -26.97 11.35 14.62
N TYR A 337 -26.27 10.34 15.17
CA TYR A 337 -26.86 9.40 16.12
C TYR A 337 -27.33 10.10 17.40
N LYS A 338 -26.52 11.01 17.98
CA LYS A 338 -26.89 11.82 19.13
C LYS A 338 -28.06 12.78 18.84
N ALA A 339 -28.20 13.23 17.60
CA ALA A 339 -29.31 14.03 17.11
C ALA A 339 -30.60 13.23 16.87
N GLY A 340 -30.58 11.89 17.06
CA GLY A 340 -31.77 11.05 16.99
C GLY A 340 -31.94 10.29 15.68
N ASN A 341 -30.96 10.30 14.77
CA ASN A 341 -31.06 9.46 13.56
C ASN A 341 -30.98 7.98 13.94
N ARG A 342 -32.01 7.20 13.54
CA ARG A 342 -32.18 5.77 13.84
C ARG A 342 -32.57 4.96 12.60
N GLU A 343 -32.42 5.56 11.40
CA GLU A 343 -32.70 4.84 10.15
C GLU A 343 -31.82 3.59 10.03
N PRO A 344 -32.36 2.46 9.59
CA PRO A 344 -31.62 1.18 9.56
C PRO A 344 -30.28 1.25 8.84
N GLU A 345 -30.23 1.81 7.64
CA GLU A 345 -29.00 1.93 6.85
C GLU A 345 -27.96 2.85 7.51
N PHE A 346 -28.43 3.92 8.16
CA PHE A 346 -27.58 4.80 8.93
C PHE A 346 -26.94 4.07 10.13
N ILE A 347 -27.74 3.30 10.89
CA ILE A 347 -27.24 2.54 12.05
C ILE A 347 -26.18 1.52 11.63
N GLU A 348 -26.41 0.79 10.54
CA GLU A 348 -25.43 -0.17 10.02
C GLU A 348 -24.12 0.50 9.60
N THR A 349 -24.22 1.64 8.91
CA THR A 349 -23.05 2.47 8.55
C THR A 349 -22.31 2.96 9.80
N TYR A 350 -23.03 3.42 10.80
CA TYR A 350 -22.42 3.92 12.05
C TYR A 350 -21.74 2.79 12.84
N MET A 351 -22.38 1.62 12.97
CA MET A 351 -21.76 0.46 13.60
C MET A 351 -20.49 0.01 12.86
N SER A 352 -20.50 -0.01 11.54
CA SER A 352 -19.30 -0.32 10.75
C SER A 352 -18.16 0.68 10.98
N ALA A 353 -18.48 1.97 11.08
CA ALA A 353 -17.48 3.01 11.38
C ALA A 353 -16.93 2.90 12.80
N LEU A 354 -17.76 2.53 13.78
CA LEU A 354 -17.35 2.26 15.15
C LEU A 354 -16.45 1.03 15.26
N ASP A 355 -16.74 -0.02 14.50
CA ASP A 355 -15.90 -1.21 14.40
C ASP A 355 -14.49 -0.88 13.88
N LEU A 356 -14.42 -0.14 12.76
CA LEU A 356 -13.16 0.33 12.22
C LEU A 356 -12.38 1.19 13.21
N ALA A 357 -13.08 1.95 14.05
CA ALA A 357 -12.50 2.74 15.13
C ALA A 357 -12.20 1.94 16.42
N ASN A 358 -12.43 0.61 16.40
CA ASN A 358 -12.27 -0.29 17.56
C ASN A 358 -13.02 0.17 18.82
N ARG A 359 -14.28 0.66 18.64
CA ARG A 359 -15.13 1.15 19.72
C ARG A 359 -16.22 0.14 20.09
N GLY A 360 -15.84 -1.08 20.39
CA GLY A 360 -16.74 -2.22 20.61
C GLY A 360 -17.88 -1.96 21.61
N GLU A 361 -17.57 -1.37 22.77
CA GLU A 361 -18.60 -1.05 23.79
C GLU A 361 -19.66 -0.06 23.26
N VAL A 362 -19.25 0.93 22.46
CA VAL A 362 -20.17 1.89 21.84
C VAL A 362 -20.97 1.19 20.75
N THR A 363 -20.35 0.32 19.97
CA THR A 363 -21.00 -0.46 18.90
C THR A 363 -22.09 -1.35 19.48
N GLU A 364 -21.79 -2.07 20.57
CA GLU A 364 -22.78 -2.90 21.25
C GLU A 364 -23.97 -2.06 21.74
N LYS A 365 -23.71 -0.92 22.39
CA LYS A 365 -24.77 -0.04 22.84
C LYS A 365 -25.67 0.45 21.69
N VAL A 366 -25.06 0.88 20.58
CA VAL A 366 -25.81 1.30 19.38
C VAL A 366 -26.65 0.14 18.81
N CYS A 367 -26.09 -1.06 18.81
CA CYS A 367 -26.77 -2.28 18.37
C CYS A 367 -27.97 -2.62 19.30
N LEU A 368 -27.79 -2.55 20.61
CA LEU A 368 -28.86 -2.78 21.58
C LEU A 368 -29.98 -1.75 21.46
N ASP A 369 -29.63 -0.46 21.35
CA ASP A 369 -30.59 0.62 21.11
C ASP A 369 -31.39 0.38 19.82
N TYR A 370 -30.74 -0.11 18.78
CA TYR A 370 -31.38 -0.45 17.52
C TYR A 370 -32.38 -1.61 17.68
N PHE A 371 -31.95 -2.71 18.33
CA PHE A 371 -32.84 -3.87 18.59
C PHE A 371 -33.99 -3.53 19.54
N ALA A 372 -33.87 -2.51 20.39
CA ALA A 372 -34.96 -2.05 21.21
C ALA A 372 -36.11 -1.41 20.42
N THR A 373 -35.81 -0.91 19.18
CA THR A 373 -36.81 -0.31 18.27
C THR A 373 -37.34 -1.26 17.22
N LEU A 374 -36.71 -2.43 17.06
CA LEU A 374 -37.11 -3.43 16.08
C LEU A 374 -38.08 -4.48 16.63
N ASP A 375 -38.95 -4.99 15.77
CA ASP A 375 -39.63 -6.26 16.03
C ASP A 375 -38.60 -7.38 16.11
N LYS A 376 -38.46 -7.98 17.29
CA LYS A 376 -37.45 -9.01 17.55
C LYS A 376 -37.67 -10.29 16.71
N ALA A 377 -38.88 -10.51 16.17
CA ALA A 377 -39.13 -11.59 15.21
C ALA A 377 -38.24 -11.50 13.94
N LYS A 378 -37.77 -10.30 13.60
CA LYS A 378 -36.81 -10.09 12.51
C LYS A 378 -35.45 -10.75 12.73
N LEU A 379 -35.12 -11.18 13.94
CA LEU A 379 -33.91 -11.97 14.21
C LEU A 379 -33.89 -13.33 13.49
N SER A 380 -35.02 -13.80 12.96
CA SER A 380 -35.08 -14.92 12.02
C SER A 380 -34.55 -14.59 10.62
N GLU A 381 -34.42 -13.31 10.25
CA GLU A 381 -33.82 -12.88 9.00
C GLU A 381 -32.29 -12.81 9.17
N ARG A 382 -31.55 -13.38 8.21
CA ARG A 382 -30.08 -13.50 8.25
C ARG A 382 -29.38 -12.17 8.58
N LYS A 383 -29.81 -11.07 7.97
CA LYS A 383 -29.24 -9.74 8.18
C LYS A 383 -29.24 -9.32 9.66
N TYR A 384 -30.36 -9.46 10.35
CA TYR A 384 -30.47 -9.06 11.76
C TYR A 384 -29.82 -10.04 12.70
N TRP A 385 -29.85 -11.33 12.33
CA TRP A 385 -29.09 -12.33 13.06
C TRP A 385 -27.58 -12.04 13.02
N ASP A 386 -27.02 -11.67 11.86
CA ASP A 386 -25.59 -11.36 11.73
C ASP A 386 -25.20 -10.16 12.60
N LEU A 387 -26.03 -9.12 12.67
CA LEU A 387 -25.82 -7.98 13.57
C LEU A 387 -25.84 -8.43 15.04
N PHE A 388 -26.84 -9.22 15.45
CA PHE A 388 -26.92 -9.78 16.79
C PHE A 388 -25.69 -10.65 17.09
N ALA A 389 -25.35 -11.57 16.20
CA ALA A 389 -24.23 -12.48 16.39
C ALA A 389 -22.90 -11.76 16.51
N LYS A 390 -22.72 -10.65 15.79
CA LYS A 390 -21.49 -9.88 15.80
C LYS A 390 -21.35 -8.96 17.01
N TYR A 391 -22.41 -8.27 17.42
CA TYR A 391 -22.31 -7.14 18.34
C TYR A 391 -22.93 -7.31 19.71
N VAL A 392 -23.87 -8.25 19.90
CA VAL A 392 -24.53 -8.41 21.22
C VAL A 392 -23.73 -9.38 22.09
N GLU A 393 -23.16 -8.87 23.17
CA GLU A 393 -22.40 -9.61 24.17
C GLU A 393 -23.05 -9.55 25.56
N ASP A 394 -23.98 -8.60 25.79
CA ASP A 394 -24.65 -8.47 27.08
C ASP A 394 -25.71 -9.55 27.30
N VAL A 395 -25.39 -10.45 28.23
CA VAL A 395 -26.24 -11.58 28.66
C VAL A 395 -27.53 -11.14 29.37
N ASP A 396 -27.60 -9.90 29.81
CA ASP A 396 -28.76 -9.32 30.53
C ASP A 396 -29.62 -8.44 29.61
N SER A 397 -29.26 -8.32 28.33
CA SER A 397 -30.02 -7.56 27.32
C SER A 397 -31.35 -8.24 26.96
N ASP A 398 -32.38 -7.42 26.70
CA ASP A 398 -33.70 -7.91 26.28
C ASP A 398 -33.66 -8.68 24.95
N VAL A 399 -32.75 -8.30 24.05
CA VAL A 399 -32.58 -9.00 22.77
C VAL A 399 -31.95 -10.38 22.98
N PHE A 400 -30.99 -10.52 23.87
CA PHE A 400 -30.45 -11.84 24.20
C PHE A 400 -31.48 -12.71 24.92
N ALA A 401 -32.26 -12.17 25.84
CA ALA A 401 -33.35 -12.88 26.50
C ALA A 401 -34.33 -13.45 25.47
N TYR A 402 -34.74 -12.64 24.49
CA TYR A 402 -35.59 -13.08 23.38
C TYR A 402 -34.95 -14.23 22.57
N VAL A 403 -33.67 -14.10 22.18
CA VAL A 403 -32.95 -15.14 21.42
C VAL A 403 -32.87 -16.43 22.22
N TYR A 404 -32.61 -16.37 23.52
CA TYR A 404 -32.56 -17.55 24.37
C TYR A 404 -33.94 -18.22 24.48
N GLU A 405 -35.00 -17.47 24.62
CA GLU A 405 -36.37 -17.99 24.71
C GLU A 405 -36.79 -18.66 23.39
N HIS A 406 -36.50 -18.03 22.23
CA HIS A 406 -36.91 -18.51 20.90
C HIS A 406 -35.80 -19.33 20.18
N ARG A 407 -34.79 -19.82 20.93
CA ARG A 407 -33.61 -20.49 20.34
C ARG A 407 -33.89 -21.69 19.45
N ASN A 408 -34.98 -22.45 19.77
CA ASN A 408 -35.37 -23.62 18.98
C ASN A 408 -35.98 -23.21 17.62
N GLU A 409 -36.74 -22.14 17.58
CA GLU A 409 -37.33 -21.57 16.36
C GLU A 409 -36.24 -20.95 15.48
N LEU A 410 -35.36 -20.16 16.09
CA LEU A 410 -34.22 -19.55 15.41
C LEU A 410 -33.24 -20.62 14.87
N ALA A 411 -33.04 -21.74 15.60
CA ALA A 411 -32.20 -22.83 15.17
C ALA A 411 -32.69 -23.49 13.86
N GLN A 412 -34.02 -23.51 13.62
CA GLN A 412 -34.59 -24.07 12.39
C GLN A 412 -34.31 -23.21 11.16
N VAL A 413 -34.16 -21.90 11.33
CA VAL A 413 -33.99 -20.94 10.23
C VAL A 413 -32.53 -20.55 10.03
N ILE A 414 -31.83 -20.25 11.12
CA ILE A 414 -30.44 -19.80 11.12
C ILE A 414 -29.45 -20.97 11.10
N GLY A 415 -29.77 -22.03 11.83
CA GLY A 415 -28.93 -23.20 12.01
C GLY A 415 -28.62 -23.48 13.48
N GLU A 416 -28.81 -24.73 13.89
CA GLU A 416 -28.70 -25.15 15.30
C GLU A 416 -27.32 -24.83 15.90
N LYS A 417 -26.26 -25.19 15.20
CA LYS A 417 -24.87 -25.01 15.68
C LYS A 417 -24.56 -23.52 15.88
N GLU A 418 -25.01 -22.65 15.00
CA GLU A 418 -24.73 -21.20 15.05
C GLU A 418 -25.45 -20.55 16.23
N VAL A 419 -26.73 -20.85 16.42
CA VAL A 419 -27.54 -20.33 17.53
C VAL A 419 -26.97 -20.82 18.87
N LYS A 420 -26.69 -22.11 19.02
CA LYS A 420 -26.10 -22.68 20.24
C LYS A 420 -24.74 -22.05 20.57
N ASN A 421 -23.88 -21.92 19.57
CA ASN A 421 -22.56 -21.31 19.76
C ASN A 421 -22.68 -19.85 20.21
N LYS A 422 -23.53 -19.05 19.56
CA LYS A 422 -23.69 -17.62 19.96
C LYS A 422 -24.23 -17.51 21.39
N ILE A 423 -25.24 -18.27 21.75
CA ILE A 423 -25.75 -18.30 23.12
C ILE A 423 -24.65 -18.67 24.12
N ARG A 424 -23.88 -19.72 23.82
CA ARG A 424 -22.75 -20.15 24.65
C ARG A 424 -21.69 -19.07 24.81
N VAL A 425 -21.32 -18.38 23.73
CA VAL A 425 -20.34 -17.29 23.74
C VAL A 425 -20.81 -16.13 24.63
N VAL A 426 -22.06 -15.69 24.51
CA VAL A 426 -22.61 -14.62 25.37
C VAL A 426 -22.56 -15.02 26.85
N TYR A 427 -22.88 -16.26 27.19
CA TYR A 427 -22.75 -16.74 28.58
C TYR A 427 -21.29 -16.81 29.05
N ILE A 428 -20.33 -17.17 28.20
CA ILE A 428 -18.90 -17.14 28.51
C ILE A 428 -18.44 -15.71 28.82
N ILE A 429 -18.80 -14.73 27.96
CA ILE A 429 -18.46 -13.31 28.16
C ILE A 429 -19.09 -12.81 29.46
N GLY A 430 -20.37 -13.09 29.68
CA GLY A 430 -21.08 -12.71 30.90
C GLY A 430 -20.46 -13.31 32.18
N ALA A 431 -19.86 -14.51 32.12
CA ALA A 431 -19.18 -15.13 33.24
C ALA A 431 -17.84 -14.46 33.62
N ASN A 432 -17.21 -13.77 32.69
CA ASN A 432 -15.88 -13.16 32.85
C ASN A 432 -15.91 -11.67 33.25
N ARG A 433 -17.08 -11.07 33.48
CA ARG A 433 -17.25 -9.63 33.76
C ARG A 433 -17.12 -9.22 35.24
N PHE A 434 -17.00 -10.19 36.15
CA PHE A 434 -17.08 -9.93 37.60
C PHE A 434 -15.74 -9.56 38.24
N VAL A 435 -14.64 -9.63 37.54
CA VAL A 435 -13.33 -9.13 37.98
C VAL A 435 -12.92 -7.98 37.08
N THR A 436 -12.68 -6.80 37.67
CA THR A 436 -12.14 -5.62 37.02
C THR A 436 -10.74 -5.31 37.54
N GLY A 437 -9.84 -4.84 36.68
CA GLY A 437 -8.43 -4.65 37.02
C GLY A 437 -7.61 -5.92 36.96
N GLN A 438 -6.36 -5.85 37.43
CA GLN A 438 -5.42 -6.98 37.47
C GLN A 438 -4.51 -6.90 38.71
N GLY A 439 -4.13 -8.04 39.27
CA GLY A 439 -3.25 -8.16 40.42
C GLY A 439 -3.79 -7.48 41.67
N GLU A 440 -2.97 -6.66 42.33
CA GLU A 440 -3.33 -6.00 43.60
C GLU A 440 -4.43 -4.92 43.45
N GLU A 441 -4.64 -4.41 42.23
CA GLU A 441 -5.70 -3.44 41.92
C GLU A 441 -7.01 -4.12 41.48
N ALA A 442 -7.03 -5.44 41.38
CA ALA A 442 -8.23 -6.15 40.95
C ALA A 442 -9.34 -6.14 41.97
N THR A 443 -10.57 -5.90 41.55
CA THR A 443 -11.78 -5.99 42.37
C THR A 443 -12.68 -7.12 41.86
N PHE A 444 -13.25 -7.90 42.80
CA PHE A 444 -14.08 -9.05 42.47
C PHE A 444 -15.48 -8.97 43.09
N ASP A 445 -16.50 -8.88 42.24
CA ASP A 445 -17.89 -9.06 42.69
C ASP A 445 -18.22 -10.57 42.84
N LYS A 446 -17.73 -11.15 43.94
CA LYS A 446 -17.95 -12.57 44.26
C LYS A 446 -19.45 -12.88 44.44
N LYS A 447 -20.26 -11.96 44.95
CA LYS A 447 -21.71 -12.18 45.14
C LYS A 447 -22.43 -12.22 43.78
N GLY A 448 -22.12 -11.29 42.90
CA GLY A 448 -22.63 -11.25 41.54
C GLY A 448 -22.25 -12.51 40.75
N PHE A 449 -20.98 -12.89 40.80
CA PHE A 449 -20.49 -14.12 40.14
C PHE A 449 -21.23 -15.36 40.63
N ASN A 450 -21.40 -15.52 41.93
CA ASN A 450 -22.11 -16.66 42.49
C ASN A 450 -23.59 -16.71 42.06
N ARG A 451 -24.26 -15.55 42.00
CA ARG A 451 -25.65 -15.44 41.50
C ARG A 451 -25.70 -15.84 40.01
N TYR A 452 -24.75 -15.33 39.24
CA TYR A 452 -24.63 -15.66 37.83
C TYR A 452 -24.45 -17.18 37.59
N CYS A 453 -23.52 -17.80 38.29
CA CYS A 453 -23.30 -19.25 38.20
C CYS A 453 -24.57 -20.07 38.56
N LYS A 454 -25.31 -19.64 39.59
CA LYS A 454 -26.59 -20.27 39.95
C LYS A 454 -27.65 -20.15 38.86
N ARG A 455 -27.70 -18.99 38.16
CA ARG A 455 -28.58 -18.77 36.99
C ARG A 455 -28.18 -19.64 35.82
N LEU A 456 -26.88 -19.64 35.47
CA LEU A 456 -26.34 -20.40 34.36
C LEU A 456 -26.58 -21.92 34.52
N LYS A 457 -26.45 -22.47 35.73
CA LYS A 457 -26.76 -23.88 36.04
C LYS A 457 -28.23 -24.28 35.84
N LYS A 458 -29.13 -23.33 35.69
CA LYS A 458 -30.55 -23.59 35.41
C LYS A 458 -30.87 -23.56 33.92
N THR A 459 -29.89 -23.23 33.08
CA THR A 459 -30.03 -23.22 31.62
C THR A 459 -29.73 -24.60 31.04
N ASP A 460 -30.14 -24.81 29.80
CA ASP A 460 -29.82 -25.99 28.99
C ASP A 460 -28.58 -25.78 28.09
N VAL A 461 -27.74 -24.79 28.40
CA VAL A 461 -26.52 -24.50 27.66
C VAL A 461 -25.52 -25.62 27.84
N GLU A 462 -24.98 -26.08 26.72
CA GLU A 462 -23.98 -27.18 26.74
C GLU A 462 -22.68 -26.74 27.42
N GLY A 463 -22.12 -27.57 28.29
CA GLY A 463 -20.84 -27.34 28.95
C GLY A 463 -20.87 -26.27 30.04
N VAL A 464 -22.00 -26.07 30.73
CA VAL A 464 -22.16 -25.07 31.83
C VAL A 464 -21.06 -25.18 32.89
N GLU A 465 -20.69 -26.39 33.32
CA GLU A 465 -19.65 -26.57 34.34
C GLU A 465 -18.27 -26.15 33.81
N ASP A 466 -18.00 -26.39 32.52
CA ASP A 466 -16.77 -25.90 31.90
C ASP A 466 -16.73 -24.37 31.82
N ILE A 467 -17.83 -23.71 31.42
CA ILE A 467 -17.95 -22.25 31.42
C ILE A 467 -17.66 -21.67 32.80
N ILE A 468 -18.24 -22.28 33.86
CA ILE A 468 -18.05 -21.82 35.24
C ILE A 468 -16.61 -22.07 35.70
N SER A 469 -16.04 -23.25 35.37
CA SER A 469 -14.67 -23.60 35.71
C SER A 469 -13.64 -22.66 35.02
N ASP A 470 -13.81 -22.39 33.71
CA ASP A 470 -12.98 -21.48 32.95
C ASP A 470 -13.07 -20.05 33.49
N ALA A 471 -14.28 -19.57 33.80
CA ALA A 471 -14.46 -18.27 34.40
C ALA A 471 -13.81 -18.13 35.79
N ARG A 472 -13.86 -19.18 36.61
CA ARG A 472 -13.14 -19.21 37.90
C ARG A 472 -11.64 -19.12 37.69
N MET A 473 -11.11 -19.88 36.73
CA MET A 473 -9.70 -19.89 36.42
C MET A 473 -9.23 -18.51 35.91
N ASN A 474 -9.98 -17.88 34.99
CA ASN A 474 -9.71 -16.52 34.49
C ASN A 474 -9.81 -15.46 35.61
N ASN A 475 -10.77 -15.59 36.52
CA ASN A 475 -10.90 -14.71 37.67
C ASN A 475 -9.70 -14.88 38.62
N ALA A 476 -9.24 -16.10 38.88
CA ALA A 476 -8.07 -16.38 39.70
C ALA A 476 -6.80 -15.76 39.08
N GLU A 477 -6.61 -15.88 37.78
CA GLU A 477 -5.50 -15.23 37.05
C GLU A 477 -5.52 -13.70 37.24
N LYS A 478 -6.67 -13.05 37.02
CA LYS A 478 -6.81 -11.60 37.17
C LYS A 478 -6.55 -11.11 38.59
N LEU A 479 -6.95 -11.91 39.58
CA LEU A 479 -6.75 -11.62 41.01
C LEU A 479 -5.33 -11.95 41.50
N GLY A 480 -4.52 -12.65 40.72
CA GLY A 480 -3.22 -13.16 41.16
C GLY A 480 -3.33 -14.36 42.12
N ASP A 481 -4.50 -14.99 42.22
CA ASP A 481 -4.74 -16.20 43.01
C ASP A 481 -4.26 -17.46 42.24
N TRP A 482 -2.94 -17.60 42.21
CA TRP A 482 -2.28 -18.65 41.45
C TRP A 482 -2.51 -20.05 42.03
N GLU A 483 -2.82 -20.15 43.31
CA GLU A 483 -3.16 -21.44 43.94
C GLU A 483 -4.48 -21.98 43.34
N THR A 484 -5.55 -21.19 43.38
CA THR A 484 -6.83 -21.54 42.75
C THR A 484 -6.68 -21.82 41.25
N TYR A 485 -5.83 -21.02 40.54
CA TYR A 485 -5.58 -21.21 39.10
C TYR A 485 -4.97 -22.59 38.82
N VAL A 486 -3.94 -22.97 39.56
CA VAL A 486 -3.24 -24.24 39.39
C VAL A 486 -4.12 -25.44 39.82
N ASP A 487 -4.88 -25.30 40.91
CA ASP A 487 -5.83 -26.34 41.36
C ASP A 487 -6.88 -26.67 40.30
N LEU A 488 -7.44 -25.66 39.66
CA LEU A 488 -8.39 -25.81 38.56
C LEU A 488 -7.73 -26.41 37.31
N GLY A 489 -6.49 -26.03 37.03
CA GLY A 489 -5.69 -26.61 35.94
C GLY A 489 -5.46 -28.12 36.13
N ASP A 490 -5.09 -28.53 37.35
CA ASP A 490 -4.90 -29.96 37.69
C ASP A 490 -6.19 -30.78 37.54
N VAL A 491 -7.34 -30.20 37.91
CA VAL A 491 -8.64 -30.85 37.70
C VAL A 491 -8.92 -31.07 36.21
N LYS A 492 -8.64 -30.08 35.38
CA LYS A 492 -8.84 -30.15 33.93
C LYS A 492 -7.86 -31.11 33.25
N LEU A 493 -6.62 -31.18 33.71
CA LEU A 493 -5.62 -32.15 33.25
C LEU A 493 -6.13 -33.60 33.54
N LYS A 494 -6.53 -33.86 34.77
CA LYS A 494 -7.05 -35.21 35.19
C LYS A 494 -8.29 -35.63 34.43
N SER A 495 -9.12 -34.68 34.00
CA SER A 495 -10.33 -35.01 33.23
C SER A 495 -10.06 -35.26 31.75
N GLY A 496 -8.84 -34.97 31.25
CA GLY A 496 -8.50 -35.06 29.83
C GLY A 496 -9.28 -34.06 28.95
N SER A 497 -9.89 -33.02 29.55
CA SER A 497 -10.76 -32.09 28.86
C SER A 497 -9.98 -30.97 28.13
N VAL A 498 -8.65 -30.93 28.25
CA VAL A 498 -7.79 -29.85 27.72
C VAL A 498 -6.62 -30.47 26.95
N GLY A 499 -6.38 -29.96 25.75
CA GLY A 499 -5.25 -30.40 24.91
C GLY A 499 -3.92 -29.78 25.32
N ASP A 500 -2.82 -30.44 24.97
CA ASP A 500 -1.43 -30.14 25.36
C ASP A 500 -1.01 -28.67 25.10
N VAL A 501 -1.44 -28.09 23.98
CA VAL A 501 -1.12 -26.70 23.63
C VAL A 501 -1.72 -25.69 24.64
N ILE A 502 -2.92 -25.99 25.15
CA ILE A 502 -3.59 -25.12 26.13
C ILE A 502 -2.90 -25.25 27.48
N LEU A 503 -2.60 -26.48 27.90
CA LEU A 503 -1.84 -26.77 29.13
C LEU A 503 -0.46 -26.10 29.11
N TYR A 504 0.24 -26.20 28.00
CA TYR A 504 1.51 -25.50 27.81
C TYR A 504 1.38 -23.98 28.00
N ASN A 505 0.39 -23.37 27.38
CA ASN A 505 0.17 -21.93 27.51
C ASN A 505 -0.20 -21.52 28.95
N TRP A 506 -0.99 -22.35 29.66
CA TRP A 506 -1.30 -22.12 31.08
C TRP A 506 -0.04 -22.25 31.94
N GLY A 507 0.78 -23.24 31.68
CA GLY A 507 2.05 -23.45 32.35
C GLY A 507 3.01 -22.29 32.17
N LEU A 508 3.14 -21.77 30.94
CA LEU A 508 3.95 -20.58 30.66
C LEU A 508 3.46 -19.33 31.42
N ARG A 509 2.13 -19.14 31.54
CA ARG A 509 1.56 -18.01 32.30
C ARG A 509 1.94 -18.08 33.77
N VAL A 510 1.75 -19.25 34.41
CA VAL A 510 2.14 -19.46 35.82
C VAL A 510 3.63 -19.23 35.98
N ASN A 511 4.46 -19.77 35.10
CA ASN A 511 5.92 -19.60 35.18
C ASN A 511 6.37 -18.14 35.04
N ARG A 512 5.67 -17.35 34.23
CA ARG A 512 6.01 -15.92 34.03
C ARG A 512 5.49 -14.99 35.11
N LEU A 513 4.28 -15.25 35.64
CA LEU A 513 3.54 -14.29 36.44
C LEU A 513 3.47 -14.66 37.93
N CYS A 514 3.46 -15.98 38.27
CA CYS A 514 3.43 -16.46 39.63
C CYS A 514 4.82 -16.36 40.28
N LYS A 515 4.91 -15.81 41.49
CA LYS A 515 6.17 -15.74 42.26
C LYS A 515 6.44 -17.01 43.09
N ASP A 516 5.43 -17.83 43.33
CA ASP A 516 5.56 -19.06 44.14
C ASP A 516 6.25 -20.16 43.34
N GLN A 517 7.42 -20.59 43.83
CA GLN A 517 8.24 -21.64 43.21
C GLN A 517 7.58 -23.02 43.27
N THR A 518 6.82 -23.29 44.31
CA THR A 518 6.12 -24.58 44.49
C THR A 518 5.07 -24.76 43.42
N LEU A 519 4.28 -23.72 43.13
CA LEU A 519 3.27 -23.73 42.08
C LEU A 519 3.90 -23.83 40.68
N ARG A 520 5.03 -23.16 40.45
CA ARG A 520 5.79 -23.30 39.19
C ARG A 520 6.26 -24.72 38.96
N LEU A 521 6.80 -25.37 39.98
CA LEU A 521 7.25 -26.78 39.92
C LEU A 521 6.08 -27.76 39.72
N ARG A 522 4.92 -27.44 40.31
CA ARG A 522 3.71 -28.25 40.15
C ARG A 522 3.22 -28.20 38.70
N VAL A 523 3.22 -27.01 38.08
CA VAL A 523 2.78 -26.80 36.69
C VAL A 523 3.78 -27.40 35.69
N ALA A 524 5.08 -27.47 36.01
CA ALA A 524 6.05 -28.13 35.15
C ALA A 524 5.67 -29.62 34.87
N LYS A 525 5.01 -30.28 35.81
CA LYS A 525 4.51 -31.67 35.64
C LYS A 525 3.36 -31.80 34.63
N TRP A 526 2.66 -30.70 34.27
CA TRP A 526 1.65 -30.74 33.22
C TRP A 526 2.22 -31.05 31.83
N MET A 527 3.56 -30.96 31.69
CA MET A 527 4.28 -31.18 30.46
C MET A 527 4.89 -32.58 30.37
N ASP A 528 4.93 -33.32 31.50
CA ASP A 528 5.57 -34.63 31.60
C ASP A 528 4.57 -35.78 31.39
N ASP A 529 3.27 -35.55 31.47
CA ASP A 529 2.16 -36.50 31.23
C ASP A 529 1.54 -36.26 29.82
#